data_6e8d922aa87bebe77dc5ecb9241b4178
#
_entry.id   6e8d922aa87bebe77dc5ecb9241b4178
#
_cell.length_a   1.000
_cell.length_b   1.000
_cell.length_c   1.000
_cell.angle_alpha   90.00
_cell.angle_beta   90.00
_cell.angle_gamma   90.00
#
_symmetry.space_group_name_H-M   'P 1'
#
loop_
_entity.id
_entity.type
_entity.pdbx_description
1 polymer ?
#
loop_
_entity_poly.entity_id
_entity_poly.type
_entity_poly.pdbx_seq_one_letter_code
_entity_poly.pdbx_strand_id
1 'polypeptide(L)'
;MNAGRNLRTALIAGAVACAMVGLGFAAVPLYRIFCQQTGFGGTARIEEGAKAPGDTGRIVTVRFDANISNRLPWRFAPEQKTQRVAIGARQLAFFDATNLSDRPITAAAAFNISPDQSAAYFVKIQCFCFTQQTLQPGETQRMPVVFYVDPAFLRDRDNAGVTEITLSYTFYPVDQKPAEG
;
A
#
# COMPACT_ATOMS: atom_id res chain seq x y z
N MET A 1 -14.66 -3.40 58.48
CA MET A 1 -15.62 -2.70 57.65
C MET A 1 -14.93 -2.05 56.44
N ASN A 2 -14.32 -2.82 55.54
CA ASN A 2 -13.61 -2.29 54.38
C ASN A 2 -14.07 -2.91 53.02
N ALA A 3 -15.17 -3.67 53.03
CA ALA A 3 -15.65 -4.37 51.81
C ALA A 3 -16.03 -3.41 50.67
N GLY A 4 -16.69 -2.29 50.97
CA GLY A 4 -17.09 -1.34 49.96
C GLY A 4 -15.93 -0.59 49.33
N ARG A 5 -14.84 -0.34 50.09
CA ARG A 5 -13.62 0.32 49.57
C ARG A 5 -12.85 -0.65 48.68
N ASN A 6 -12.76 -1.89 49.07
CA ASN A 6 -12.09 -2.93 48.27
C ASN A 6 -12.84 -3.23 46.97
N LEU A 7 -14.18 -3.24 47.00
CA LEU A 7 -14.99 -3.41 45.81
C LEU A 7 -14.81 -2.25 44.81
N ARG A 8 -14.79 -1.02 45.33
CA ARG A 8 -14.55 0.17 44.50
C ARG A 8 -13.17 0.16 43.85
N THR A 9 -12.13 -0.22 44.59
CA THR A 9 -10.76 -0.37 44.05
C THR A 9 -10.70 -1.48 43.01
N ALA A 10 -11.34 -2.61 43.23
CA ALA A 10 -11.38 -3.72 42.26
C ALA A 10 -12.11 -3.31 40.97
N LEU A 11 -13.21 -2.57 41.06
CA LEU A 11 -13.93 -2.05 39.88
C LEU A 11 -13.11 -1.05 39.09
N ILE A 12 -12.39 -0.14 39.76
CA ILE A 12 -11.51 0.83 39.10
C ILE A 12 -10.36 0.09 38.40
N ALA A 13 -9.71 -0.87 39.09
CA ALA A 13 -8.65 -1.66 38.51
C ALA A 13 -9.12 -2.45 37.28
N GLY A 14 -10.29 -3.06 37.36
CA GLY A 14 -10.92 -3.77 36.25
C GLY A 14 -11.23 -2.86 35.07
N ALA A 15 -11.78 -1.67 35.33
CA ALA A 15 -12.07 -0.67 34.30
C ALA A 15 -10.79 -0.19 33.61
N VAL A 16 -9.71 0.06 34.36
CA VAL A 16 -8.42 0.43 33.80
C VAL A 16 -7.84 -0.69 32.94
N ALA A 17 -7.89 -1.93 33.40
CA ALA A 17 -7.42 -3.07 32.61
C ALA A 17 -8.21 -3.22 31.29
N CYS A 18 -9.53 -3.12 31.32
CA CYS A 18 -10.39 -3.14 30.12
C CYS A 18 -10.08 -1.97 29.18
N ALA A 19 -9.85 -0.78 29.72
CA ALA A 19 -9.49 0.39 28.92
C ALA A 19 -8.12 0.22 28.23
N MET A 20 -7.12 -0.35 28.91
CA MET A 20 -5.81 -0.65 28.33
C MET A 20 -5.90 -1.68 27.21
N VAL A 21 -6.69 -2.74 27.39
CA VAL A 21 -6.94 -3.73 26.33
C VAL A 21 -7.64 -3.08 25.14
N GLY A 22 -8.68 -2.27 25.38
CA GLY A 22 -9.39 -1.53 24.34
C GLY A 22 -8.47 -0.58 23.55
N LEU A 23 -7.57 0.14 24.22
CA LEU A 23 -6.56 0.99 23.60
C LEU A 23 -5.59 0.17 22.74
N GLY A 24 -5.18 -1.01 23.19
CA GLY A 24 -4.32 -1.92 22.41
C GLY A 24 -4.97 -2.33 21.10
N PHE A 25 -6.24 -2.71 21.12
CA PHE A 25 -6.99 -3.05 19.92
C PHE A 25 -7.24 -1.85 19.01
N ALA A 26 -7.47 -0.65 19.56
CA ALA A 26 -7.68 0.58 18.82
C ALA A 26 -6.39 1.12 18.17
N ALA A 27 -5.23 0.82 18.74
CA ALA A 27 -3.93 1.30 18.23
C ALA A 27 -3.63 0.80 16.80
N VAL A 28 -3.99 -0.44 16.47
CA VAL A 28 -3.73 -1.03 15.14
C VAL A 28 -4.46 -0.28 14.01
N PRO A 29 -5.79 -0.09 14.07
CA PRO A 29 -6.49 0.65 13.02
C PRO A 29 -6.07 2.13 12.96
N LEU A 30 -5.85 2.77 14.11
CA LEU A 30 -5.36 4.15 14.18
C LEU A 30 -3.98 4.31 13.51
N TYR A 31 -3.04 3.41 13.81
CA TYR A 31 -1.71 3.42 13.18
C TYR A 31 -1.80 3.21 11.66
N ARG A 32 -2.68 2.31 11.21
CA ARG A 32 -2.90 2.08 9.77
C ARG A 32 -3.42 3.34 9.07
N ILE A 33 -4.42 4.02 9.66
CA ILE A 33 -4.95 5.27 9.13
C ILE A 33 -3.85 6.35 9.10
N PHE A 34 -3.07 6.45 10.17
CA PHE A 34 -1.94 7.37 10.24
C PHE A 34 -0.94 7.13 9.11
N CYS A 35 -0.48 5.90 8.90
CA CYS A 35 0.45 5.56 7.81
C CYS A 35 -0.12 5.87 6.42
N GLN A 36 -1.40 5.58 6.19
CA GLN A 36 -2.07 5.86 4.91
C GLN A 36 -2.19 7.36 4.62
N GLN A 37 -2.43 8.19 5.64
CA GLN A 37 -2.58 9.64 5.49
C GLN A 37 -1.24 10.37 5.36
N THR A 38 -0.22 9.89 6.08
CA THR A 38 1.09 10.55 6.15
C THR A 38 2.12 9.99 5.18
N GLY A 39 1.87 8.79 4.60
CA GLY A 39 2.87 8.07 3.81
C GLY A 39 4.01 7.47 4.64
N PHE A 40 3.88 7.45 5.98
CA PHE A 40 4.91 6.96 6.88
C PHE A 40 5.21 5.47 6.63
N GLY A 41 6.48 5.10 6.66
CA GLY A 41 6.92 3.72 6.44
C GLY A 41 6.82 3.25 4.99
N GLY A 42 6.97 4.15 3.99
CA GLY A 42 6.96 3.79 2.57
C GLY A 42 5.56 3.57 1.97
N THR A 43 4.50 3.96 2.70
CA THR A 43 3.12 3.83 2.21
C THR A 43 2.77 5.02 1.32
N ALA A 44 2.55 4.79 0.02
CA ALA A 44 2.10 5.85 -0.88
C ALA A 44 0.71 6.36 -0.50
N ARG A 45 0.46 7.65 -0.72
CA ARG A 45 -0.87 8.25 -0.55
C ARG A 45 -1.83 7.69 -1.61
N ILE A 46 -3.04 7.38 -1.19
CA ILE A 46 -4.11 6.89 -2.06
C ILE A 46 -5.18 7.98 -2.11
N GLU A 47 -5.36 8.57 -3.28
CA GLU A 47 -6.39 9.59 -3.52
C GLU A 47 -7.15 9.24 -4.79
N GLU A 48 -8.20 8.43 -4.67
CA GLU A 48 -9.03 8.06 -5.81
C GLU A 48 -9.65 9.30 -6.46
N GLY A 49 -9.49 9.41 -7.78
CA GLY A 49 -10.03 10.52 -8.54
C GLY A 49 -9.28 11.85 -8.39
N ALA A 50 -8.15 11.89 -7.68
CA ALA A 50 -7.34 13.10 -7.56
C ALA A 50 -6.92 13.63 -8.94
N LYS A 51 -6.94 14.96 -9.07
CA LYS A 51 -6.41 15.62 -10.26
C LYS A 51 -4.93 15.91 -10.03
N ALA A 52 -4.07 15.42 -10.94
CA ALA A 52 -2.67 15.78 -10.95
C ALA A 52 -2.51 17.31 -11.07
N PRO A 53 -1.62 17.95 -10.27
CA PRO A 53 -1.50 19.41 -10.22
C PRO A 53 -0.99 20.05 -11.53
N GLY A 54 -0.36 19.28 -12.40
CA GLY A 54 0.26 19.72 -13.65
C GLY A 54 1.78 19.60 -13.63
N ASP A 55 2.38 19.60 -14.82
CA ASP A 55 3.82 19.44 -14.99
C ASP A 55 4.60 20.64 -14.42
N THR A 56 5.60 20.37 -13.59
CA THR A 56 6.50 21.37 -13.00
C THR A 56 7.77 21.59 -13.82
N GLY A 57 7.98 20.87 -14.93
CA GLY A 57 9.21 20.87 -15.71
C GLY A 57 10.38 20.11 -15.05
N ARG A 58 10.20 19.55 -13.84
CA ARG A 58 11.21 18.75 -13.15
C ARG A 58 10.90 17.27 -13.32
N ILE A 59 11.94 16.50 -13.59
CA ILE A 59 11.84 15.07 -13.89
C ILE A 59 12.45 14.27 -12.75
N VAL A 60 11.77 13.20 -12.37
CA VAL A 60 12.29 12.13 -11.49
C VAL A 60 12.16 10.78 -12.21
N THR A 61 13.07 9.86 -11.95
CA THR A 61 12.95 8.49 -12.46
C THR A 61 12.10 7.65 -11.50
N VAL A 62 11.09 6.97 -12.02
CA VAL A 62 10.35 5.96 -11.26
C VAL A 62 10.76 4.59 -11.75
N ARG A 63 11.26 3.77 -10.84
CA ARG A 63 11.56 2.35 -11.05
C ARG A 63 10.37 1.53 -10.60
N PHE A 64 10.02 0.53 -11.38
CA PHE A 64 8.95 -0.42 -11.08
C PHE A 64 9.54 -1.77 -10.74
N ASP A 65 9.19 -2.27 -9.56
CA ASP A 65 9.65 -3.56 -9.06
C ASP A 65 8.43 -4.47 -8.81
N ALA A 66 8.53 -5.72 -9.24
CA ALA A 66 7.42 -6.67 -9.21
C ALA A 66 7.86 -7.98 -8.59
N ASN A 67 7.26 -8.33 -7.48
CA ASN A 67 7.58 -9.51 -6.68
C ASN A 67 6.34 -10.38 -6.47
N ILE A 68 6.57 -11.65 -6.22
CA ILE A 68 5.54 -12.63 -5.87
C ILE A 68 5.99 -13.45 -4.66
N SER A 69 5.04 -13.85 -3.84
CA SER A 69 5.28 -14.82 -2.76
C SER A 69 5.68 -16.18 -3.34
N ASN A 70 6.61 -16.88 -2.70
CA ASN A 70 7.05 -18.23 -3.11
C ASN A 70 5.92 -19.27 -3.19
N ARG A 71 4.76 -18.99 -2.58
CA ARG A 71 3.56 -19.85 -2.61
C ARG A 71 2.60 -19.53 -3.74
N LEU A 72 2.87 -18.48 -4.53
CA LEU A 72 1.99 -18.03 -5.62
C LEU A 72 2.60 -18.43 -6.97
N PRO A 73 2.04 -19.40 -7.70
CA PRO A 73 2.55 -19.83 -9.00
C PRO A 73 2.13 -18.86 -10.11
N TRP A 74 2.41 -17.59 -9.94
CA TRP A 74 2.18 -16.54 -10.92
C TRP A 74 3.49 -16.05 -11.50
N ARG A 75 3.42 -15.40 -12.64
CA ARG A 75 4.46 -14.52 -13.16
C ARG A 75 3.91 -13.10 -13.08
N PHE A 76 4.71 -12.21 -12.53
CA PHE A 76 4.33 -10.80 -12.39
C PHE A 76 5.52 -9.94 -12.79
N ALA A 77 5.32 -9.02 -13.72
CA ALA A 77 6.37 -8.14 -14.22
C ALA A 77 5.81 -6.79 -14.67
N PRO A 78 6.58 -5.69 -14.52
CA PRO A 78 6.23 -4.42 -15.12
C PRO A 78 6.53 -4.45 -16.63
N GLU A 79 5.72 -3.80 -17.47
CA GLU A 79 6.02 -3.62 -18.90
C GLU A 79 7.30 -2.79 -19.11
N GLN A 80 7.54 -1.82 -18.22
CA GLN A 80 8.74 -0.99 -18.21
C GLN A 80 9.38 -1.02 -16.84
N LYS A 81 10.67 -1.26 -16.76
CA LYS A 81 11.41 -1.28 -15.48
C LYS A 81 11.61 0.11 -14.89
N THR A 82 11.69 1.13 -15.74
CA THR A 82 11.91 2.52 -15.33
C THR A 82 11.15 3.45 -16.25
N GLN A 83 10.66 4.56 -15.70
CA GLN A 83 9.99 5.63 -16.44
C GLN A 83 10.47 6.98 -15.92
N ARG A 84 10.85 7.89 -16.82
CA ARG A 84 11.11 9.28 -16.47
C ARG A 84 9.80 10.02 -16.43
N VAL A 85 9.46 10.55 -15.28
CA VAL A 85 8.17 11.20 -15.05
C VAL A 85 8.34 12.66 -14.68
N ALA A 86 7.52 13.52 -15.25
CA ALA A 86 7.44 14.91 -14.85
C ALA A 86 6.68 15.02 -13.52
N ILE A 87 7.30 15.67 -12.53
CA ILE A 87 6.68 15.88 -11.23
C ILE A 87 5.44 16.77 -11.39
N GLY A 88 4.33 16.35 -10.78
CA GLY A 88 3.02 16.98 -10.91
C GLY A 88 2.17 16.47 -12.07
N ALA A 89 2.75 15.77 -13.05
CA ALA A 89 2.02 15.25 -14.19
C ALA A 89 1.47 13.84 -13.91
N ARG A 90 0.23 13.59 -14.38
CA ARG A 90 -0.37 12.26 -14.32
C ARG A 90 0.40 11.29 -15.19
N GLN A 91 0.72 10.13 -14.63
CA GLN A 91 1.47 9.05 -15.27
C GLN A 91 0.67 7.76 -15.25
N LEU A 92 0.98 6.88 -16.20
CA LEU A 92 0.38 5.57 -16.34
C LEU A 92 1.51 4.54 -16.52
N ALA A 93 1.48 3.51 -15.72
CA ALA A 93 2.33 2.33 -15.85
C ALA A 93 1.47 1.07 -15.90
N PHE A 94 2.02 0.01 -16.51
CA PHE A 94 1.33 -1.27 -16.64
C PHE A 94 2.18 -2.39 -16.07
N PHE A 95 1.49 -3.36 -15.48
CA PHE A 95 2.07 -4.60 -15.01
C PHE A 95 1.28 -5.77 -15.59
N ASP A 96 1.96 -6.83 -15.95
CA ASP A 96 1.35 -8.07 -16.42
C ASP A 96 1.44 -9.13 -15.34
N ALA A 97 0.32 -9.75 -15.02
CA ALA A 97 0.24 -10.90 -14.12
C ALA A 97 -0.31 -12.10 -14.87
N THR A 98 0.38 -13.24 -14.80
CA THR A 98 -0.02 -14.50 -15.44
C THR A 98 -0.11 -15.60 -14.40
N ASN A 99 -1.22 -16.32 -14.34
CA ASN A 99 -1.37 -17.53 -13.54
C ASN A 99 -0.74 -18.72 -14.29
N LEU A 100 0.32 -19.31 -13.72
CA LEU A 100 1.02 -20.45 -14.32
C LEU A 100 0.50 -21.81 -13.82
N SER A 101 -0.51 -21.82 -12.96
CA SER A 101 -1.11 -23.05 -12.43
C SER A 101 -2.25 -23.55 -13.29
N ASP A 102 -2.72 -24.76 -12.97
CA ASP A 102 -3.86 -25.44 -13.58
C ASP A 102 -5.21 -25.15 -12.92
N ARG A 103 -5.23 -24.23 -11.93
CA ARG A 103 -6.43 -23.85 -11.15
C ARG A 103 -6.56 -22.34 -11.00
N PRO A 104 -7.80 -21.83 -10.81
CA PRO A 104 -7.99 -20.42 -10.47
C PRO A 104 -7.32 -20.09 -9.14
N ILE A 105 -6.61 -18.97 -9.07
CA ILE A 105 -5.97 -18.48 -7.84
C ILE A 105 -6.34 -17.02 -7.63
N THR A 106 -6.74 -16.72 -6.39
CA THR A 106 -6.97 -15.35 -5.94
C THR A 106 -5.74 -14.84 -5.18
N ALA A 107 -5.27 -13.67 -5.55
CA ALA A 107 -4.14 -13.02 -4.92
C ALA A 107 -4.44 -11.55 -4.61
N ALA A 108 -3.77 -11.02 -3.60
CA ALA A 108 -3.79 -9.60 -3.23
C ALA A 108 -2.39 -9.01 -3.36
N ALA A 109 -2.31 -7.76 -3.83
CA ALA A 109 -1.07 -7.04 -3.95
C ALA A 109 -0.84 -6.11 -2.76
N ALA A 110 0.34 -6.18 -2.15
CA ALA A 110 0.88 -5.14 -1.30
C ALA A 110 1.87 -4.28 -2.11
N PHE A 111 2.08 -3.04 -1.70
CA PHE A 111 3.05 -2.15 -2.36
C PHE A 111 3.85 -1.37 -1.34
N ASN A 112 5.02 -0.93 -1.77
CA ASN A 112 5.91 -0.08 -1.00
C ASN A 112 6.62 0.92 -1.91
N ILE A 113 6.97 2.09 -1.35
CA ILE A 113 7.76 3.13 -2.00
C ILE A 113 9.12 3.23 -1.32
N SER A 114 10.18 3.35 -2.10
CA SER A 114 11.53 3.60 -1.62
C SER A 114 12.15 4.76 -2.43
N PRO A 115 12.85 5.68 -1.77
CA PRO A 115 13.07 5.81 -0.34
C PRO A 115 11.81 6.27 0.42
N ASP A 116 11.70 5.90 1.70
CA ASP A 116 10.49 6.09 2.52
C ASP A 116 10.02 7.55 2.60
N GLN A 117 10.95 8.52 2.64
CA GLN A 117 10.63 9.95 2.67
C GLN A 117 9.89 10.40 1.40
N SER A 118 10.06 9.71 0.28
CA SER A 118 9.37 10.02 -0.99
C SER A 118 7.94 9.50 -1.04
N ALA A 119 7.59 8.57 -0.17
CA ALA A 119 6.28 7.90 -0.19
C ALA A 119 5.11 8.86 0.05
N ALA A 120 5.30 9.86 0.94
CA ALA A 120 4.29 10.88 1.22
C ALA A 120 3.91 11.73 0.00
N TYR A 121 4.81 11.81 -0.99
CA TYR A 121 4.64 12.60 -2.23
C TYR A 121 4.26 11.73 -3.43
N PHE A 122 4.27 10.41 -3.28
CA PHE A 122 3.84 9.50 -4.34
C PHE A 122 2.36 9.22 -4.20
N VAL A 123 1.55 9.83 -5.07
CA VAL A 123 0.09 9.75 -5.01
C VAL A 123 -0.41 8.78 -6.07
N LYS A 124 -1.12 7.73 -5.65
CA LYS A 124 -1.81 6.79 -6.53
C LYS A 124 -3.26 7.19 -6.68
N ILE A 125 -3.67 7.41 -7.92
CA ILE A 125 -5.04 7.79 -8.29
C ILE A 125 -5.89 6.54 -8.52
N GLN A 126 -5.31 5.53 -9.16
CA GLN A 126 -5.98 4.27 -9.48
C GLN A 126 -4.97 3.13 -9.44
N CYS A 127 -5.34 2.03 -8.83
CA CYS A 127 -4.48 0.86 -8.69
C CYS A 127 -5.30 -0.43 -8.65
N PHE A 128 -4.82 -1.45 -9.31
CA PHE A 128 -5.35 -2.82 -9.20
C PHE A 128 -5.19 -3.42 -7.79
N CYS A 129 -4.26 -2.90 -6.98
CA CYS A 129 -3.97 -3.39 -5.64
C CYS A 129 -5.09 -3.13 -4.61
N PHE A 130 -6.13 -2.37 -4.97
CA PHE A 130 -7.27 -2.12 -4.08
C PHE A 130 -8.25 -3.28 -4.02
N THR A 131 -8.17 -4.21 -4.97
CA THR A 131 -9.04 -5.38 -5.05
C THR A 131 -8.22 -6.66 -5.14
N GLN A 132 -8.79 -7.75 -4.65
CA GLN A 132 -8.25 -9.07 -4.90
C GLN A 132 -8.41 -9.43 -6.38
N GLN A 133 -7.36 -10.03 -6.96
CA GLN A 133 -7.38 -10.46 -8.36
C GLN A 133 -7.48 -11.98 -8.43
N THR A 134 -8.45 -12.49 -9.17
CA THR A 134 -8.59 -13.92 -9.45
C THR A 134 -8.25 -14.15 -10.90
N LEU A 135 -7.19 -14.92 -11.16
CA LEU A 135 -6.80 -15.32 -12.52
C LEU A 135 -7.12 -16.79 -12.76
N GLN A 136 -7.73 -17.07 -13.91
CA GLN A 136 -7.96 -18.43 -14.39
C GLN A 136 -6.63 -19.12 -14.79
N PRO A 137 -6.59 -20.45 -14.93
CA PRO A 137 -5.42 -21.16 -15.44
C PRO A 137 -4.90 -20.57 -16.75
N GLY A 138 -3.63 -20.19 -16.80
CA GLY A 138 -2.99 -19.60 -17.98
C GLY A 138 -3.43 -18.16 -18.32
N GLU A 139 -4.34 -17.58 -17.57
CA GLU A 139 -4.82 -16.21 -17.81
C GLU A 139 -3.71 -15.20 -17.54
N THR A 140 -3.58 -14.23 -18.46
CA THR A 140 -2.72 -13.06 -18.29
C THR A 140 -3.60 -11.81 -18.20
N GLN A 141 -3.43 -11.04 -17.15
CA GLN A 141 -4.14 -9.78 -16.95
C GLN A 141 -3.17 -8.61 -16.94
N ARG A 142 -3.47 -7.59 -17.74
CA ARG A 142 -2.76 -6.31 -17.78
C ARG A 142 -3.36 -5.37 -16.75
N MET A 143 -2.54 -4.88 -15.84
CA MET A 143 -2.96 -4.11 -14.66
C MET A 143 -2.44 -2.67 -14.73
N PRO A 144 -3.29 -1.67 -14.89
CA PRO A 144 -2.88 -0.27 -14.94
C PRO A 144 -2.64 0.30 -13.53
N VAL A 145 -1.64 1.15 -13.41
CA VAL A 145 -1.37 1.98 -12.23
C VAL A 145 -1.29 3.44 -12.67
N VAL A 146 -2.21 4.25 -12.19
CA VAL A 146 -2.24 5.69 -12.44
C VAL A 146 -1.74 6.43 -11.21
N PHE A 147 -0.72 7.27 -11.39
CA PHE A 147 -0.06 7.97 -10.29
C PHE A 147 0.46 9.34 -10.73
N TYR A 148 0.89 10.13 -9.77
CA TYR A 148 1.76 11.31 -9.96
C TYR A 148 2.66 11.50 -8.74
N VAL A 149 3.73 12.27 -8.91
CA VAL A 149 4.58 12.73 -7.81
C VAL A 149 4.18 14.15 -7.46
N ASP A 150 3.78 14.41 -6.21
CA ASP A 150 3.32 15.72 -5.76
C ASP A 150 4.46 16.76 -5.89
N PRO A 151 4.21 17.96 -6.42
CA PRO A 151 5.18 19.06 -6.49
C PRO A 151 5.79 19.47 -5.14
N ALA A 152 5.13 19.18 -4.03
CA ALA A 152 5.67 19.37 -2.69
C ALA A 152 6.97 18.56 -2.45
N PHE A 153 7.18 17.45 -3.19
CA PHE A 153 8.43 16.70 -3.22
C PHE A 153 9.67 17.58 -3.46
N LEU A 154 9.56 18.60 -4.31
CA LEU A 154 10.66 19.49 -4.65
C LEU A 154 11.02 20.47 -3.53
N ARG A 155 10.12 20.70 -2.60
CA ARG A 155 10.29 21.63 -1.46
C ARG A 155 10.80 20.96 -0.21
N ASP A 156 10.75 19.64 -0.17
CA ASP A 156 11.20 18.85 0.95
C ASP A 156 12.71 18.63 0.88
N ARG A 157 13.41 19.00 1.95
CA ARG A 157 14.87 18.87 2.06
C ARG A 157 15.34 17.41 2.09
N ASP A 158 14.54 16.52 2.64
CA ASP A 158 14.86 15.08 2.73
C ASP A 158 14.83 14.41 1.35
N ASN A 159 14.14 15.03 0.38
CA ASN A 159 14.06 14.58 -0.99
C ASN A 159 15.00 15.33 -1.96
N ALA A 160 15.79 16.30 -1.49
CA ALA A 160 16.63 17.16 -2.35
C ALA A 160 17.65 16.38 -3.21
N GLY A 161 18.11 15.21 -2.74
CA GLY A 161 19.04 14.33 -3.47
C GLY A 161 18.39 13.14 -4.15
N VAL A 162 17.08 12.98 -4.06
CA VAL A 162 16.38 11.81 -4.63
C VAL A 162 16.15 12.03 -6.11
N THR A 163 16.81 11.21 -6.93
CA THR A 163 16.67 11.21 -8.40
C THR A 163 15.86 10.02 -8.91
N GLU A 164 15.68 9.00 -8.07
CA GLU A 164 14.92 7.79 -8.40
C GLU A 164 14.01 7.41 -7.23
N ILE A 165 12.76 7.07 -7.55
CA ILE A 165 11.76 6.53 -6.64
C ILE A 165 11.41 5.13 -7.11
N THR A 166 11.45 4.13 -6.23
CA THR A 166 11.08 2.76 -6.55
C THR A 166 9.67 2.47 -6.05
N LEU A 167 8.76 2.09 -6.95
CA LEU A 167 7.47 1.52 -6.63
C LEU A 167 7.56 0.00 -6.73
N SER A 168 7.53 -0.67 -5.58
CA SER A 168 7.58 -2.13 -5.48
C SER A 168 6.21 -2.70 -5.19
N TYR A 169 5.80 -3.72 -5.94
CA TYR A 169 4.61 -4.52 -5.68
C TYR A 169 4.99 -5.94 -5.32
N THR A 170 4.24 -6.53 -4.39
CA THR A 170 4.38 -7.95 -4.04
C THR A 170 3.00 -8.59 -3.99
N PHE A 171 2.77 -9.64 -4.77
CA PHE A 171 1.56 -10.44 -4.71
C PHE A 171 1.67 -11.58 -3.70
N TYR A 172 0.58 -11.78 -2.95
CA TYR A 172 0.41 -12.86 -1.98
C TYR A 172 -0.85 -13.64 -2.31
N PRO A 173 -0.85 -14.98 -2.18
CA PRO A 173 -2.07 -15.76 -2.31
C PRO A 173 -3.03 -15.38 -1.19
N VAL A 174 -4.31 -15.23 -1.52
CA VAL A 174 -5.39 -15.15 -0.54
C VAL A 174 -5.87 -16.56 -0.29
N ASP A 175 -5.71 -17.06 0.94
CA ASP A 175 -6.25 -18.36 1.31
C ASP A 175 -7.78 -18.30 1.14
N GLN A 176 -8.30 -18.98 0.13
CA GLN A 176 -9.74 -19.19 0.01
C GLN A 176 -10.16 -20.10 1.16
N LYS A 177 -10.79 -19.53 2.19
CA LYS A 177 -11.52 -20.33 3.17
C LYS A 177 -12.53 -21.13 2.36
N PRO A 178 -12.57 -22.49 2.49
CA PRO A 178 -13.58 -23.26 1.79
C PRO A 178 -14.94 -22.67 2.15
N ALA A 179 -15.78 -22.42 1.16
CA ALA A 179 -17.18 -22.08 1.39
C ALA A 179 -17.76 -23.22 2.22
N GLU A 180 -18.07 -22.95 3.47
CA GLU A 180 -18.86 -23.86 4.30
C GLU A 180 -20.19 -24.00 3.60
N GLY A 181 -20.41 -25.22 3.06
CA GLY A 181 -21.67 -25.65 2.49
C GLY A 181 -22.75 -25.93 3.56
#